data_357c2b20d9e16c32705829649e3289e0
#
_entry.id   357c2b20d9e16c32705829649e3289e0
#
_cell.length_a   1.000
_cell.length_b   1.000
_cell.length_c   1.000
_cell.angle_alpha   90.00
_cell.angle_beta   90.00
_cell.angle_gamma   90.00
#
_symmetry.space_group_name_H-M   'P 1'
#
loop_
_entity.id
_entity.type
_entity.pdbx_description
1 polymer ?
#
loop_
_entity_poly.entity_id
_entity_poly.type
_entity_poly.pdbx_seq_one_letter_code
_entity_poly.pdbx_strand_id
1 'polypeptide(L)'
;MNSCRIQKQEKMSGKESFKFKILDFKDLERVMEIERLSNPTPWSIGSFIDCINSNYQNILLIKQEEIIGFCISTINFTESHLLNISVHPQFRSQGMGQLLLNKSEQDAKKKGVSDIFLEVRDSNDRAIKFY
;
A
#
# COMPACT_ATOMS: atom_id res chain seq x y z
N MET A 1 14.39 12.09 14.64
CA MET A 1 13.77 12.41 14.36
C MET A 1 13.16 12.55 14.10
N ASN A 2 13.32 12.25 14.00
CA ASN A 2 12.45 12.53 13.67
C ASN A 2 11.93 12.98 13.47
N SER A 3 12.20 12.78 13.60
CA SER A 3 11.54 13.31 13.36
C SER A 3 11.19 13.96 12.87
N CYS A 4 11.45 14.04 12.77
CA CYS A 4 10.90 14.80 12.35
C CYS A 4 10.61 15.03 11.59
N ARG A 5 10.93 14.66 11.09
CA ARG A 5 10.29 14.86 10.41
C ARG A 5 9.19 14.61 10.05
N ILE A 6 8.96 13.90 10.01
CA ILE A 6 7.79 13.62 9.98
C ILE A 6 7.04 14.42 10.60
N GLN A 7 7.18 14.80 11.22
CA GLN A 7 6.47 15.58 11.78
C GLN A 7 5.88 16.44 11.06
N LYS A 8 6.23 16.63 10.15
CA LYS A 8 5.69 17.53 9.45
C LYS A 8 4.40 17.14 9.15
N GLN A 9 4.21 16.17 8.86
CA GLN A 9 2.99 15.87 8.49
C GLN A 9 2.18 15.75 9.62
N GLU A 10 2.73 15.52 10.58
CA GLU A 10 1.94 15.43 11.63
C GLU A 10 1.38 16.61 11.92
N LYS A 11 1.86 17.53 11.51
CA LYS A 11 1.33 18.67 11.86
C LYS A 11 0.10 18.82 11.22
N MET A 12 -0.18 18.19 10.30
CA MET A 12 -1.29 18.46 9.75
C MET A 12 -2.26 18.00 10.57
N SER A 13 -2.64 18.42 11.37
CA SER A 13 -3.73 18.12 12.00
C SER A 13 -3.63 17.10 12.87
N GLY A 14 -3.40 17.20 13.82
CA GLY A 14 -3.40 16.29 14.72
C GLY A 14 -4.49 15.35 14.69
N LYS A 15 -5.48 15.53 14.00
CA LYS A 15 -6.46 14.58 14.02
C LYS A 15 -6.20 13.60 12.99
N GLU A 16 -5.36 13.81 12.07
CA GLU A 16 -5.15 12.90 11.05
C GLU A 16 -3.82 12.26 11.18
N SER A 17 -3.75 11.18 11.85
CA SER A 17 -2.51 10.53 12.10
C SER A 17 -2.41 9.34 11.18
N PHE A 18 -1.47 9.39 10.25
CA PHE A 18 -1.24 8.30 9.32
C PHE A 18 0.08 7.63 9.61
N LYS A 19 0.15 6.32 9.39
CA LYS A 19 1.42 5.65 9.48
C LYS A 19 1.40 4.44 8.57
N PHE A 20 2.57 3.89 8.29
CA PHE A 20 2.69 2.73 7.44
C PHE A 20 3.24 1.58 8.27
N LYS A 21 2.90 0.36 7.87
CA LYS A 21 3.49 -0.77 8.53
C LYS A 21 3.55 -1.90 7.53
N ILE A 22 4.31 -2.94 7.82
CA ILE A 22 4.44 -4.10 6.94
C ILE A 22 3.30 -5.06 7.24
N LEU A 23 2.70 -5.62 6.22
CA LEU A 23 1.63 -6.58 6.34
C LEU A 23 2.09 -7.80 7.12
N ASP A 24 1.30 -8.25 8.07
CA ASP A 24 1.58 -9.41 8.86
C ASP A 24 0.35 -10.31 8.83
N PHE A 25 0.51 -11.56 9.23
CA PHE A 25 -0.60 -12.51 9.18
C PHE A 25 -1.82 -12.03 9.98
N LYS A 26 -1.60 -11.33 11.07
CA LYS A 26 -2.72 -10.86 11.89
C LYS A 26 -3.53 -9.78 11.19
N ASP A 27 -3.02 -9.21 10.11
CA ASP A 27 -3.70 -8.14 9.39
C ASP A 27 -4.55 -8.67 8.23
N LEU A 28 -4.49 -9.98 7.97
CA LEU A 28 -5.09 -10.53 6.76
C LEU A 28 -6.60 -10.37 6.69
N GLU A 29 -7.29 -10.47 7.82
CA GLU A 29 -8.73 -10.36 7.79
C GLU A 29 -9.16 -8.98 7.29
N ARG A 30 -8.52 -7.93 7.79
CA ARG A 30 -8.85 -6.58 7.38
C ARG A 30 -8.43 -6.32 5.93
N VAL A 31 -7.28 -6.83 5.52
CA VAL A 31 -6.81 -6.64 4.16
C VAL A 31 -7.75 -7.33 3.18
N MET A 32 -8.25 -8.53 3.53
CA MET A 32 -9.19 -9.23 2.68
C MET A 32 -10.51 -8.48 2.58
N GLU A 33 -10.93 -7.83 3.65
CA GLU A 33 -12.14 -7.03 3.61
C GLU A 33 -11.99 -5.89 2.60
N ILE A 34 -10.86 -5.18 2.64
CA ILE A 34 -10.60 -4.08 1.72
C ILE A 34 -10.52 -4.62 0.29
N GLU A 35 -9.86 -5.76 0.11
CA GLU A 35 -9.72 -6.34 -1.21
C GLU A 35 -11.08 -6.70 -1.81
N ARG A 36 -11.96 -7.30 -1.02
CA ARG A 36 -13.27 -7.68 -1.51
C ARG A 36 -14.13 -6.48 -1.85
N LEU A 37 -13.99 -5.39 -1.09
CA LEU A 37 -14.74 -4.19 -1.36
C LEU A 37 -14.21 -3.42 -2.56
N SER A 38 -12.97 -3.66 -2.93
CA SER A 38 -12.31 -2.86 -3.96
C SER A 38 -12.19 -3.56 -5.30
N ASN A 39 -12.26 -4.88 -5.34
CA ASN A 39 -11.90 -5.62 -6.54
C ASN A 39 -13.00 -6.62 -6.89
N PRO A 40 -13.58 -6.53 -8.08
CA PRO A 40 -14.64 -7.47 -8.48
C PRO A 40 -14.17 -8.92 -8.52
N THR A 41 -12.88 -9.14 -8.79
CA THR A 41 -12.32 -10.48 -8.73
C THR A 41 -11.18 -10.43 -7.73
N PRO A 42 -11.50 -10.53 -6.45
CA PRO A 42 -10.48 -10.32 -5.42
C PRO A 42 -9.46 -11.43 -5.35
N TRP A 43 -8.28 -11.08 -4.91
CA TRP A 43 -7.27 -12.08 -4.62
C TRP A 43 -7.77 -12.98 -3.50
N SER A 44 -7.28 -14.20 -3.46
CA SER A 44 -7.58 -15.09 -2.36
C SER A 44 -6.68 -14.75 -1.18
N ILE A 45 -7.04 -15.24 -0.01
CA ILE A 45 -6.19 -15.02 1.16
C ILE A 45 -4.86 -15.73 0.96
N GLY A 46 -4.86 -16.85 0.22
CA GLY A 46 -3.61 -17.56 -0.08
C GLY A 46 -2.64 -16.70 -0.88
N SER A 47 -3.15 -15.85 -1.77
CA SER A 47 -2.28 -14.96 -2.53
C SER A 47 -1.56 -13.98 -1.61
N PHE A 48 -2.28 -13.43 -0.64
CA PHE A 48 -1.63 -12.51 0.30
C PHE A 48 -0.63 -13.24 1.20
N ILE A 49 -0.95 -14.47 1.60
CA ILE A 49 -0.02 -15.26 2.41
C ILE A 49 1.26 -15.52 1.61
N ASP A 50 1.11 -15.82 0.33
CA ASP A 50 2.28 -16.04 -0.52
C ASP A 50 3.14 -14.78 -0.59
N CYS A 51 2.53 -13.61 -0.65
CA CYS A 51 3.28 -12.35 -0.68
C CYS A 51 4.05 -12.14 0.62
N ILE A 52 3.45 -12.50 1.77
CA ILE A 52 4.14 -12.38 3.03
C ILE A 52 5.33 -13.34 3.07
N ASN A 53 5.10 -14.57 2.65
CA ASN A 53 6.16 -15.58 2.71
C ASN A 53 7.27 -15.33 1.71
N SER A 54 6.97 -14.62 0.61
CA SER A 54 7.98 -14.31 -0.39
C SER A 54 8.73 -13.02 -0.09
N ASN A 55 8.38 -12.38 1.02
CA ASN A 55 9.07 -11.15 1.43
C ASN A 55 8.90 -10.05 0.40
N TYR A 56 7.77 -9.96 -0.22
CA TYR A 56 7.49 -8.85 -1.12
C TYR A 56 7.39 -7.56 -0.30
N GLN A 57 7.33 -6.43 -0.96
CA GLN A 57 7.17 -5.17 -0.28
C GLN A 57 5.68 -4.97 -0.04
N ASN A 58 5.22 -5.33 1.13
CA ASN A 58 3.80 -5.36 1.46
C ASN A 58 3.50 -4.28 2.48
N ILE A 59 2.97 -3.14 2.00
CA ILE A 59 2.82 -1.94 2.82
C ILE A 59 1.36 -1.71 3.15
N LEU A 60 1.08 -1.45 4.42
CA LEU A 60 -0.25 -1.07 4.86
C LEU A 60 -0.26 0.40 5.23
N LEU A 61 -1.37 1.08 4.96
CA LEU A 61 -1.58 2.45 5.39
C LEU A 61 -2.58 2.42 6.53
N ILE A 62 -2.24 3.05 7.64
CA ILE A 62 -3.06 3.04 8.83
C ILE A 62 -3.44 4.48 9.20
N LYS A 63 -4.71 4.70 9.50
CA LYS A 63 -5.19 5.98 9.93
C LYS A 63 -5.94 5.76 11.21
N GLN A 64 -5.51 6.41 12.27
CA GLN A 64 -6.18 6.30 13.58
C GLN A 64 -6.37 4.85 13.98
N GLU A 65 -5.30 4.09 13.93
CA GLU A 65 -5.24 2.70 14.36
C GLU A 65 -6.02 1.73 13.46
N GLU A 66 -6.50 2.19 12.34
CA GLU A 66 -7.27 1.34 11.44
C GLU A 66 -6.56 1.21 10.11
N ILE A 67 -6.46 -0.02 9.57
CA ILE A 67 -5.88 -0.23 8.25
C ILE A 67 -6.88 0.27 7.24
N ILE A 68 -6.48 1.20 6.38
CA ILE A 68 -7.38 1.77 5.39
C ILE A 68 -6.93 1.49 3.96
N GLY A 69 -5.76 0.93 3.77
CA GLY A 69 -5.31 0.60 2.42
C GLY A 69 -4.03 -0.21 2.43
N PHE A 70 -3.66 -0.70 1.26
CA PHE A 70 -2.43 -1.48 1.15
C PHE A 70 -1.83 -1.36 -0.25
N CYS A 71 -0.56 -1.67 -0.36
CA CYS A 71 0.15 -1.68 -1.62
C CYS A 71 1.13 -2.84 -1.62
N ILE A 72 1.02 -3.74 -2.58
CA ILE A 72 1.85 -4.94 -2.66
C ILE A 72 2.71 -4.83 -3.90
N SER A 73 4.01 -4.96 -3.75
CA SER A 73 4.91 -4.95 -4.90
C SER A 73 6.06 -5.90 -4.69
N THR A 74 6.66 -6.33 -5.79
CA THR A 74 7.85 -7.17 -5.72
C THR A 74 9.07 -6.27 -5.77
N ILE A 75 10.19 -6.77 -5.24
CA ILE A 75 11.46 -6.12 -5.40
C ILE A 75 12.39 -7.18 -5.96
N ASN A 76 12.95 -6.93 -7.13
CA ASN A 76 13.82 -7.90 -7.75
C ASN A 76 14.99 -7.14 -8.38
N PHE A 77 16.10 -7.09 -7.69
CA PHE A 77 17.28 -6.34 -8.12
C PHE A 77 16.91 -4.87 -8.38
N THR A 78 16.91 -4.44 -9.62
CA THR A 78 16.63 -3.04 -9.93
C THR A 78 15.19 -2.80 -10.37
N GLU A 79 14.33 -3.83 -10.29
CA GLU A 79 12.97 -3.71 -10.74
C GLU A 79 11.97 -3.95 -9.62
N SER A 80 10.88 -3.24 -9.68
CA SER A 80 9.75 -3.46 -8.78
C SER A 80 8.50 -3.55 -9.63
N HIS A 81 7.62 -4.49 -9.31
CA HIS A 81 6.35 -4.63 -10.00
C HIS A 81 5.23 -4.40 -9.00
N LEU A 82 4.37 -3.42 -9.27
CA LEU A 82 3.24 -3.13 -8.42
C LEU A 82 2.15 -4.12 -8.76
N LEU A 83 1.80 -4.99 -7.84
CA LEU A 83 0.84 -6.06 -8.09
C LEU A 83 -0.57 -5.74 -7.64
N ASN A 84 -0.72 -5.00 -6.56
CA ASN A 84 -2.05 -4.69 -6.04
C ASN A 84 -1.99 -3.46 -5.15
N ILE A 85 -2.96 -2.58 -5.30
CA ILE A 85 -3.05 -1.41 -4.44
C ILE A 85 -4.54 -1.12 -4.25
N SER A 86 -4.98 -0.93 -3.03
CA SER A 86 -6.38 -0.66 -2.75
C SER A 86 -6.53 0.23 -1.53
N VAL A 87 -7.59 1.03 -1.55
CA VAL A 87 -7.94 1.89 -0.43
C VAL A 87 -9.40 1.59 -0.10
N HIS A 88 -9.72 1.44 1.19
CA HIS A 88 -11.07 1.17 1.63
C HIS A 88 -12.00 2.24 1.05
N PRO A 89 -13.17 1.87 0.57
CA PRO A 89 -14.06 2.83 -0.10
C PRO A 89 -14.37 4.09 0.69
N GLN A 90 -14.44 3.99 2.03
CA GLN A 90 -14.75 5.16 2.82
C GLN A 90 -13.63 6.18 2.84
N PHE A 91 -12.44 5.82 2.39
CA PHE A 91 -11.30 6.73 2.42
C PHE A 91 -10.79 7.09 1.04
N ARG A 92 -11.55 6.76 0.00
CA ARG A 92 -11.13 7.08 -1.36
C ARG A 92 -11.31 8.55 -1.65
N SER A 93 -10.64 8.99 -2.72
CA SER A 93 -10.71 10.39 -3.16
C SER A 93 -10.16 11.37 -2.14
N GLN A 94 -9.28 10.90 -1.28
CA GLN A 94 -8.65 11.74 -0.29
C GLN A 94 -7.13 11.69 -0.40
N GLY A 95 -6.61 11.17 -1.51
CA GLY A 95 -5.16 11.13 -1.70
C GLY A 95 -4.47 9.94 -1.06
N MET A 96 -5.23 8.97 -0.52
CA MET A 96 -4.62 7.84 0.18
C MET A 96 -3.87 6.92 -0.76
N GLY A 97 -4.39 6.72 -1.98
CA GLY A 97 -3.71 5.88 -2.96
C GLY A 97 -2.37 6.49 -3.36
N GLN A 98 -2.33 7.81 -3.49
CA GLN A 98 -1.09 8.48 -3.84
C GLN A 98 -0.07 8.37 -2.70
N LEU A 99 -0.54 8.42 -1.45
CA LEU A 99 0.37 8.23 -0.32
C LEU A 99 0.99 6.83 -0.37
N LEU A 100 0.19 5.82 -0.67
CA LEU A 100 0.69 4.46 -0.75
C LEU A 100 1.69 4.30 -1.90
N LEU A 101 1.39 4.88 -3.06
CA LEU A 101 2.28 4.79 -4.19
C LEU A 101 3.60 5.50 -3.89
N ASN A 102 3.53 6.68 -3.29
CA ASN A 102 4.75 7.42 -2.97
C ASN A 102 5.61 6.65 -1.97
N LYS A 103 4.98 6.05 -0.98
CA LYS A 103 5.73 5.27 0.02
C LYS A 103 6.38 4.05 -0.64
N SER A 104 5.63 3.35 -1.50
CA SER A 104 6.14 2.19 -2.18
C SER A 104 7.33 2.58 -3.06
N GLU A 105 7.22 3.70 -3.77
CA GLU A 105 8.29 4.15 -4.63
C GLU A 105 9.52 4.55 -3.84
N GLN A 106 9.34 5.27 -2.74
CA GLN A 106 10.46 5.67 -1.91
C GLN A 106 11.18 4.47 -1.33
N ASP A 107 10.43 3.50 -0.82
CA ASP A 107 11.04 2.32 -0.21
C ASP A 107 11.75 1.47 -1.27
N ALA A 108 11.19 1.37 -2.47
CA ALA A 108 11.81 0.62 -3.54
C ALA A 108 13.13 1.26 -3.95
N LYS A 109 13.14 2.60 -4.06
CA LYS A 109 14.37 3.29 -4.43
C LYS A 109 15.46 3.10 -3.39
N LYS A 110 15.10 3.05 -2.13
CA LYS A 110 16.08 2.81 -1.08
C LYS A 110 16.70 1.43 -1.18
N LYS A 111 16.01 0.51 -1.85
CA LYS A 111 16.50 -0.85 -2.03
C LYS A 111 17.23 -1.04 -3.34
N GLY A 112 17.45 0.05 -4.08
CA GLY A 112 18.20 -0.03 -5.33
C GLY A 112 17.36 -0.13 -6.58
N VAL A 113 16.05 0.00 -6.45
CA VAL A 113 15.18 -0.12 -7.62
C VAL A 113 15.29 1.12 -8.48
N SER A 114 15.41 0.94 -9.79
CA SER A 114 15.42 2.06 -10.72
C SER A 114 14.19 2.05 -11.61
N ASP A 115 13.52 0.91 -11.79
CA ASP A 115 12.38 0.83 -12.68
C ASP A 115 11.18 0.22 -11.96
N ILE A 116 10.04 0.87 -12.04
CA ILE A 116 8.83 0.41 -11.40
C ILE A 116 7.77 0.19 -12.45
N PHE A 117 7.21 -1.02 -12.48
CA PHE A 117 6.23 -1.40 -13.47
C PHE A 117 4.87 -1.59 -12.83
N LEU A 118 3.81 -1.16 -13.53
CA LEU A 118 2.47 -1.34 -13.04
C LEU A 118 1.91 -2.62 -13.62
N GLU A 119 1.44 -3.50 -12.75
CA GLU A 119 0.83 -4.73 -13.21
C GLU A 119 -0.53 -4.88 -12.56
N VAL A 120 -1.30 -3.78 -12.54
CA VAL A 120 -2.60 -3.82 -11.93
C VAL A 120 -3.62 -4.24 -12.97
N ARG A 121 -4.70 -4.86 -12.53
CA ARG A 121 -5.72 -5.32 -13.45
C ARG A 121 -6.52 -4.17 -14.00
N ASP A 122 -7.19 -4.43 -15.11
CA ASP A 122 -8.05 -3.41 -15.68
C ASP A 122 -9.11 -2.94 -14.72
N SER A 123 -9.58 -3.82 -13.85
CA SER A 123 -10.58 -3.44 -12.89
C SER A 123 -10.02 -2.49 -11.83
N ASN A 124 -8.72 -2.22 -11.85
CA ASN A 124 -8.08 -1.37 -10.89
C ASN A 124 -7.62 -0.09 -11.57
N ASP A 125 -8.41 0.45 -12.45
CA ASP A 125 -8.05 1.64 -13.19
C ASP A 125 -7.67 2.83 -12.35
N ARG A 126 -8.25 2.95 -11.15
CA ARG A 126 -7.91 4.09 -10.32
C ARG A 126 -6.46 4.13 -9.95
N ALA A 127 -5.85 2.96 -9.70
CA ALA A 127 -4.45 2.94 -9.33
C ALA A 127 -3.59 3.43 -10.49
N ILE A 128 -3.99 3.08 -11.72
CA ILE A 128 -3.23 3.51 -12.87
C ILE A 128 -3.23 5.03 -13.01
N LYS A 129 -4.33 5.66 -12.64
CA LYS A 129 -4.41 7.10 -12.80
C LYS A 129 -3.46 7.88 -11.92
N PHE A 130 -2.91 7.27 -10.90
CA PHE A 130 -2.00 7.99 -10.02
C PHE A 130 -0.59 8.06 -10.61
N TYR A 131 -0.32 7.36 -11.68
CA TYR A 131 0.95 7.46 -12.36
C TYR A 131 0.85 8.39 -13.53
#